data_b2078ffbfb82848877c5aedc7694949d
#
_entry.id   b2078ffbfb82848877c5aedc7694949d
#
_cell.length_a   1.000
_cell.length_b   1.000
_cell.length_c   1.000
_cell.angle_alpha   90.00
_cell.angle_beta   90.00
_cell.angle_gamma   90.00
#
_symmetry.space_group_name_H-M   'P 1'
#
loop_
_entity.id
_entity.type
_entity.pdbx_description
1 polymer ?
#
loop_
_entity_poly.entity_id
_entity_poly.type
_entity_poly.pdbx_seq_one_letter_code
_entity_poly.pdbx_strand_id
1 'polypeptide(L)'
;DTQDLAFELIKVLEKRYPESLLNRYKLDEIQEETLDNMEAIAFKRGFLMPGKRIDYERTGRTVIDEFRSGKLGRITLETVPSEGEPEND
;
A
#
# COMPACT_ATOMS: atom_id res chain seq x y z
N ASP A 1 -1.75 9.58 9.90
CA ASP A 1 -0.44 9.00 10.19
C ASP A 1 -0.05 8.06 9.07
N THR A 2 1.16 7.54 9.15
CA THR A 2 1.71 6.75 8.05
C THR A 2 0.88 5.52 7.74
N GLN A 3 0.40 4.84 8.75
CA GLN A 3 -0.39 3.63 8.51
C GLN A 3 -1.72 3.97 7.84
N ASP A 4 -2.36 5.03 8.28
CA ASP A 4 -3.63 5.43 7.68
C ASP A 4 -3.42 5.86 6.24
N LEU A 5 -2.36 6.61 5.98
CA LEU A 5 -2.07 7.06 4.64
C LEU A 5 -1.79 5.88 3.72
N ALA A 6 -1.02 4.91 4.22
CA ALA A 6 -0.72 3.73 3.42
C ALA A 6 -1.98 2.92 3.14
N PHE A 7 -2.86 2.81 4.13
CA PHE A 7 -4.10 2.07 3.96
C PHE A 7 -4.93 2.70 2.83
N GLU A 8 -5.05 4.03 2.86
CA GLU A 8 -5.83 4.71 1.82
C GLU A 8 -5.16 4.59 0.45
N LEU A 9 -3.84 4.66 0.42
CA LEU A 9 -3.13 4.51 -0.84
C LEU A 9 -3.35 3.12 -1.42
N ILE A 10 -3.22 2.09 -0.60
CA ILE A 10 -3.41 0.73 -1.09
C ILE A 10 -4.84 0.56 -1.60
N LYS A 11 -5.81 1.15 -0.89
CA LYS A 11 -7.19 1.05 -1.32
C LYS A 11 -7.39 1.64 -2.71
N VAL A 12 -6.75 2.76 -2.98
CA VAL A 12 -6.84 3.37 -4.31
C VAL A 12 -6.17 2.47 -5.34
N LEU A 13 -5.00 1.94 -5.01
CA LEU A 13 -4.27 1.10 -5.95
C LEU A 13 -5.01 -0.19 -6.24
N GLU A 14 -5.73 -0.73 -5.27
CA GLU A 14 -6.53 -1.93 -5.50
C GLU A 14 -7.51 -1.74 -6.64
N LYS A 15 -8.06 -0.55 -6.73
CA LYS A 15 -9.09 -0.29 -7.72
C LYS A 15 -8.54 0.17 -9.05
N ARG A 16 -7.49 0.98 -9.00
CA ARG A 16 -7.00 1.58 -10.24
C ARG A 16 -5.77 0.92 -10.81
N TYR A 17 -4.93 0.36 -9.97
CA TYR A 17 -3.68 -0.23 -10.43
C TYR A 17 -3.39 -1.54 -9.72
N PRO A 18 -4.34 -2.50 -9.76
CA PRO A 18 -4.12 -3.75 -9.02
C PRO A 18 -2.89 -4.51 -9.50
N GLU A 19 -2.56 -4.39 -10.80
CA GLU A 19 -1.40 -5.10 -11.30
C GLU A 19 -0.11 -4.59 -10.68
N SER A 20 -0.07 -3.31 -10.33
CA SER A 20 1.12 -2.76 -9.68
C SER A 20 1.36 -3.43 -8.33
N LEU A 21 0.29 -3.62 -7.58
CA LEU A 21 0.40 -4.31 -6.28
C LEU A 21 0.80 -5.76 -6.46
N LEU A 22 0.13 -6.44 -7.38
CA LEU A 22 0.40 -7.86 -7.59
C LEU A 22 1.84 -8.08 -8.01
N ASN A 23 2.31 -7.28 -8.95
CA ASN A 23 3.65 -7.48 -9.48
C ASN A 23 4.72 -7.07 -8.49
N ARG A 24 4.56 -5.93 -7.86
CA ARG A 24 5.60 -5.44 -6.96
C ARG A 24 5.77 -6.34 -5.75
N TYR A 25 4.64 -6.78 -5.18
CA TYR A 25 4.70 -7.52 -3.92
C TYR A 25 4.52 -9.03 -4.11
N LYS A 26 4.47 -9.46 -5.38
CA LYS A 26 4.36 -10.89 -5.69
C LYS A 26 3.13 -11.52 -5.06
N LEU A 27 2.02 -10.79 -5.13
CA LEU A 27 0.78 -11.30 -4.58
C LEU A 27 0.07 -12.15 -5.61
N ASP A 28 -0.62 -13.19 -5.14
CA ASP A 28 -1.37 -14.04 -6.04
C ASP A 28 -2.66 -13.38 -6.49
N GLU A 29 -3.28 -12.64 -5.61
CA GLU A 29 -4.54 -11.99 -5.93
C GLU A 29 -4.73 -10.82 -5.00
N ILE A 30 -5.66 -9.94 -5.36
CA ILE A 30 -6.06 -8.84 -4.52
C ILE A 30 -7.24 -9.31 -3.69
N GLN A 31 -7.09 -9.21 -2.36
CA GLN A 31 -8.17 -9.59 -1.45
C GLN A 31 -9.23 -8.49 -1.42
N GLU A 32 -10.39 -8.86 -0.95
CA GLU A 32 -11.48 -7.89 -0.88
C GLU A 32 -11.22 -6.82 0.17
N GLU A 33 -10.65 -7.19 1.30
CA GLU A 33 -10.37 -6.24 2.37
C GLU A 33 -8.95 -5.72 2.25
N THR A 34 -8.81 -4.40 2.33
CA THR A 34 -7.50 -3.78 2.20
C THR A 34 -6.54 -4.26 3.26
N LEU A 35 -7.03 -4.48 4.47
CA LEU A 35 -6.16 -4.94 5.54
C LEU A 35 -5.52 -6.28 5.20
N ASP A 36 -6.29 -7.15 4.55
CA ASP A 36 -5.74 -8.44 4.15
C ASP A 36 -4.62 -8.27 3.12
N ASN A 37 -4.75 -7.27 2.26
CA ASN A 37 -3.69 -7.00 1.28
C ASN A 37 -2.44 -6.46 1.96
N MET A 38 -2.61 -5.62 2.97
CA MET A 38 -1.46 -5.14 3.72
C MET A 38 -0.75 -6.30 4.41
N GLU A 39 -1.51 -7.22 4.98
CA GLU A 39 -0.91 -8.37 5.63
C GLU A 39 -0.18 -9.26 4.64
N ALA A 40 -0.75 -9.42 3.45
CA ALA A 40 -0.11 -10.24 2.42
C ALA A 40 1.23 -9.61 2.00
N ILE A 41 1.26 -8.29 1.87
CA ILE A 41 2.49 -7.58 1.54
C ILE A 41 3.52 -7.81 2.64
N ALA A 42 3.08 -7.67 3.89
CA ALA A 42 3.98 -7.84 5.01
C ALA A 42 4.58 -9.24 5.04
N PHE A 43 3.75 -10.25 4.79
CA PHE A 43 4.24 -11.61 4.75
C PHE A 43 5.28 -11.80 3.66
N LYS A 44 5.02 -11.28 2.48
CA LYS A 44 5.95 -11.46 1.37
C LYS A 44 7.29 -10.80 1.62
N ARG A 45 7.27 -9.69 2.37
CA ARG A 45 8.50 -8.97 2.65
C ARG A 45 9.12 -9.37 3.99
N GLY A 46 8.43 -10.20 4.76
CA GLY A 46 8.94 -10.62 6.06
C GLY A 46 8.87 -9.52 7.10
N PHE A 47 7.92 -8.59 6.97
CA PHE A 47 7.78 -7.49 7.92
C PHE A 47 6.95 -7.96 9.09
N LEU A 48 7.57 -8.78 9.95
CA LEU A 48 6.88 -9.37 11.07
C LEU A 48 7.58 -9.00 12.36
N MET A 49 6.81 -8.92 13.41
CA MET A 49 7.31 -8.68 14.75
C MET A 49 7.31 -10.00 15.50
N PRO A 50 7.92 -10.04 16.70
CA PRO A 50 7.93 -11.27 17.47
C PRO A 50 6.53 -11.82 17.64
N GLY A 51 6.41 -13.15 17.58
CA GLY A 51 5.10 -13.79 17.63
C GLY A 51 4.40 -13.79 16.31
N LYS A 52 5.12 -13.49 15.24
CA LYS A 52 4.57 -13.47 13.89
C LYS A 52 3.46 -12.45 13.72
N ARG A 53 3.54 -11.38 14.51
CA ARG A 53 2.57 -10.31 14.36
C ARG A 53 3.00 -9.41 13.21
N ILE A 54 2.03 -8.86 12.51
CA ILE A 54 2.30 -8.00 11.37
C ILE A 54 2.89 -6.67 11.82
N ASP A 55 3.96 -6.27 11.18
CA ASP A 55 4.54 -4.96 11.42
C ASP A 55 3.88 -3.97 10.45
N TYR A 56 2.74 -3.45 10.86
CA TYR A 56 1.95 -2.58 10.00
C TYR A 56 2.66 -1.28 9.70
N GLU A 57 3.41 -0.76 10.66
CA GLU A 57 4.08 0.51 10.45
C GLU A 57 5.15 0.37 9.36
N ARG A 58 5.94 -0.68 9.45
CA ARG A 58 6.98 -0.89 8.45
C ARG A 58 6.37 -1.16 7.09
N THR A 59 5.30 -1.94 7.05
CA THR A 59 4.63 -2.25 5.79
C THR A 59 4.11 -0.98 5.15
N GLY A 60 3.42 -0.15 5.93
CA GLY A 60 2.86 1.08 5.39
C GLY A 60 3.93 2.03 4.90
N ARG A 61 5.00 2.20 5.69
CA ARG A 61 6.07 3.10 5.29
C ARG A 61 6.73 2.61 4.00
N THR A 62 6.91 1.31 3.88
CA THR A 62 7.53 0.76 2.68
C THR A 62 6.67 1.01 1.45
N VAL A 63 5.37 0.80 1.56
CA VAL A 63 4.50 1.01 0.41
C VAL A 63 4.51 2.46 -0.01
N ILE A 64 4.45 3.38 0.95
CA ILE A 64 4.47 4.80 0.64
C ILE A 64 5.79 5.18 -0.03
N ASP A 65 6.91 4.71 0.52
CA ASP A 65 8.21 5.03 -0.05
C ASP A 65 8.35 4.49 -1.45
N GLU A 66 7.86 3.29 -1.68
CA GLU A 66 7.97 2.69 -3.01
C GLU A 66 7.06 3.35 -4.01
N PHE A 67 5.91 3.82 -3.54
CA PHE A 67 5.05 4.61 -4.40
C PHE A 67 5.75 5.91 -4.81
N ARG A 68 6.32 6.60 -3.84
CA ARG A 68 6.98 7.89 -4.11
C ARG A 68 8.19 7.75 -5.00
N SER A 69 8.89 6.63 -4.90
CA SER A 69 10.10 6.43 -5.68
C SER A 69 9.84 5.77 -7.03
N GLY A 70 8.58 5.54 -7.37
CA GLY A 70 8.24 4.99 -8.67
C GLY A 70 8.37 3.49 -8.78
N LYS A 71 8.61 2.81 -7.67
CA LYS A 71 8.83 1.36 -7.72
C LYS A 71 7.54 0.58 -7.95
N LEU A 72 6.40 1.23 -7.80
CA LEU A 72 5.13 0.60 -8.11
C LEU A 72 4.75 0.79 -9.57
N GLY A 73 5.58 1.47 -10.33
CA GLY A 73 5.32 1.72 -11.72
C GLY A 73 4.84 3.13 -11.95
N ARG A 74 4.48 3.40 -13.17
CA ARG A 74 4.02 4.73 -13.51
C ARG A 74 2.56 4.85 -13.10
N ILE A 75 2.31 5.59 -12.05
CA ILE A 75 0.99 5.76 -11.51
C ILE A 75 0.63 7.22 -11.50
N THR A 76 -0.53 7.55 -12.06
CA THR A 76 -1.02 8.91 -12.08
C THR A 76 -2.30 8.95 -11.28
N LEU A 77 -2.30 9.75 -10.22
CA LEU A 77 -3.48 9.93 -9.40
C LEU A 77 -3.94 11.36 -9.55
N GLU A 78 -5.22 11.53 -9.76
CA GLU A 78 -5.75 12.87 -9.87
C GLU A 78 -5.81 13.52 -8.51
N THR A 79 -6.09 12.74 -7.50
CA THR A 79 -6.02 13.24 -6.15
C THR A 79 -5.16 12.29 -5.37
N VAL A 80 -4.28 12.85 -4.56
CA VAL A 80 -3.38 12.06 -3.76
C VAL A 80 -4.04 11.80 -2.42
N PRO A 81 -4.05 10.56 -1.94
CA PRO A 81 -4.60 10.31 -0.62
C PRO A 81 -3.67 10.91 0.41
N SER A 82 -4.08 12.00 0.99
CA SER A 82 -3.29 12.63 2.03
C SER A 82 -4.25 13.46 2.86
N GLU A 83 -3.99 13.46 4.14
CA GLU A 83 -4.87 14.19 5.02
C GLU A 83 -4.65 15.66 4.80
N GLY A 84 -5.69 16.40 4.84
CA GLY A 84 -5.60 17.83 4.73
C GLY A 84 -5.33 18.36 3.35
N GLU A 85 -5.35 17.50 2.37
CA GLU A 85 -5.08 17.93 1.03
C GLU A 85 -6.28 18.60 0.46
N PRO A 86 -6.25 19.89 0.16
CA PRO A 86 -7.43 20.54 -0.34
C PRO A 86 -7.72 20.11 -1.75
N GLU A 87 -8.98 20.13 -2.08
CA GLU A 87 -9.34 19.85 -3.39
C GLU A 87 -9.03 21.00 -4.21
N ASN A 88 -8.41 20.85 -5.20
CA ASN A 88 -8.13 21.90 -5.95
C ASN A 88 -8.99 22.10 -6.92
N ASP A 89 -9.66 22.38 -7.04
CA ASP A 89 -10.32 22.53 -7.97
C ASP A 89 -10.42 23.26 -8.61
#